data_07139bf38a375b1044d7bb67cab797e9
#
_entry.id   07139bf38a375b1044d7bb67cab797e9
#
_cell.length_a   1.000
_cell.length_b   1.000
_cell.length_c   1.000
_cell.angle_alpha   90.00
_cell.angle_beta   90.00
_cell.angle_gamma   90.00
#
_symmetry.space_group_name_H-M   'P 1'
#
loop_
_entity.id
_entity.type
_entity.pdbx_description
1 polymer ?
#
loop_
_entity_poly.entity_id
_entity_poly.type
_entity_poly.pdbx_seq_one_letter_code
_entity_poly.pdbx_strand_id
1 'polypeptide(L)'
;MSSNYPGGFASGVTIRGLPLLTTNPGEVFWVNGSGVLAKNGVGGSNGNDGSYRKPFATIDYAVSKCTANRGDIIVVMPGHSEDIAAATSLVLDVAGVAVIGLGSGSDRPDLNFSATGGSVEVDAANVTLYNLTLTADVSAVVVGVNVDAAGCTIDNCEFNFNATGDDFITMVDVDAVADAT
;
A
#
# COMPACT_ATOMS: atom_id res chain seq x y z
N MET A 1 16.39 14.18 -25.41
CA MET A 1 16.44 12.77 -25.84
C MET A 1 15.10 12.46 -26.47
N SER A 2 15.07 12.07 -27.73
CA SER A 2 13.81 11.61 -28.35
C SER A 2 13.49 10.22 -27.79
N SER A 3 12.28 10.01 -27.34
CA SER A 3 11.79 8.70 -26.93
C SER A 3 11.79 7.76 -28.15
N ASN A 4 12.24 6.52 -27.98
CA ASN A 4 12.14 5.48 -29.02
C ASN A 4 10.68 5.06 -29.29
N TYR A 5 9.73 5.65 -28.56
CA TYR A 5 8.30 5.37 -28.66
C TYR A 5 7.52 6.69 -28.77
N PRO A 6 7.61 7.41 -29.92
CA PRO A 6 6.99 8.72 -30.08
C PRO A 6 5.44 8.71 -30.04
N GLY A 7 4.82 7.52 -30.17
CA GLY A 7 3.38 7.32 -30.05
C GLY A 7 2.94 6.68 -28.74
N GLY A 8 3.85 6.52 -27.77
CA GLY A 8 3.57 5.77 -26.56
C GLY A 8 3.47 4.26 -26.83
N PHE A 9 2.90 3.53 -25.88
CA PHE A 9 2.65 2.08 -26.00
C PHE A 9 1.19 1.86 -26.43
N ALA A 10 0.97 1.36 -27.62
CA ALA A 10 -0.39 1.16 -28.16
C ALA A 10 -1.28 0.24 -27.32
N SER A 11 -0.67 -0.66 -26.54
CA SER A 11 -1.36 -1.59 -25.63
C SER A 11 -1.21 -1.22 -24.16
N GLY A 12 -0.71 -0.01 -23.86
CA GLY A 12 -0.39 0.42 -22.49
C GLY A 12 0.88 -0.26 -21.95
N VAL A 13 1.24 0.11 -20.72
CA VAL A 13 2.31 -0.52 -19.94
C VAL A 13 1.68 -1.14 -18.71
N THR A 14 2.04 -2.38 -18.41
CA THR A 14 1.64 -3.03 -17.17
C THR A 14 2.87 -3.17 -16.27
N ILE A 15 2.73 -2.80 -14.98
CA ILE A 15 3.68 -3.16 -13.95
C ILE A 15 3.07 -4.30 -13.16
N ARG A 16 3.70 -5.48 -13.19
CA ARG A 16 3.25 -6.69 -12.47
C ARG A 16 1.76 -7.02 -12.67
N GLY A 17 1.27 -6.85 -13.90
CA GLY A 17 -0.12 -7.16 -14.24
C GLY A 17 -1.12 -6.01 -14.05
N LEU A 18 -0.73 -4.92 -13.42
CA LEU A 18 -1.56 -3.72 -13.32
C LEU A 18 -1.30 -2.80 -14.52
N PRO A 19 -2.35 -2.38 -15.25
CA PRO A 19 -2.18 -1.47 -16.37
C PRO A 19 -1.78 -0.08 -15.88
N LEU A 20 -0.63 0.42 -16.33
CA LEU A 20 -0.32 1.84 -16.27
C LEU A 20 -0.91 2.50 -17.52
N LEU A 21 -2.07 3.06 -17.36
CA LEU A 21 -2.70 3.79 -18.45
C LEU A 21 -2.07 5.18 -18.55
N THR A 22 -1.60 5.53 -19.73
CA THR A 22 -1.15 6.91 -20.03
C THR A 22 -2.28 7.94 -19.94
N THR A 23 -3.50 7.45 -19.78
CA THR A 23 -4.74 8.24 -19.66
C THR A 23 -5.38 8.09 -18.27
N ASN A 24 -4.65 7.52 -17.27
CA ASN A 24 -5.18 7.48 -15.92
C ASN A 24 -5.34 8.92 -15.40
N PRO A 25 -6.54 9.36 -15.05
CA PRO A 25 -6.75 10.70 -14.50
C PRO A 25 -6.17 10.85 -13.08
N GLY A 26 -5.82 9.75 -12.44
CA GLY A 26 -5.27 9.71 -11.09
C GLY A 26 -3.83 10.21 -11.00
N GLU A 27 -3.46 10.69 -9.84
CA GLU A 27 -2.08 11.03 -9.49
C GLU A 27 -1.32 9.79 -9.00
N VAL A 28 0.00 9.86 -9.10
CA VAL A 28 0.90 8.82 -8.60
C VAL A 28 1.73 9.40 -7.47
N PHE A 29 1.52 8.89 -6.26
CA PHE A 29 2.29 9.24 -5.09
C PHE A 29 3.30 8.15 -4.74
N TRP A 30 4.49 8.57 -4.32
CA TRP A 30 5.56 7.68 -3.93
C TRP A 30 5.73 7.69 -2.42
N VAL A 31 5.93 6.51 -1.84
CA VAL A 31 6.13 6.33 -0.39
C VAL A 31 7.41 5.57 -0.13
N ASN A 32 8.16 6.03 0.88
CA ASN A 32 9.35 5.38 1.39
C ASN A 32 9.57 5.72 2.87
N GLY A 33 9.96 4.77 3.70
CA GLY A 33 10.17 5.00 5.12
C GLY A 33 11.22 6.08 5.43
N SER A 34 11.03 6.84 6.49
CA SER A 34 11.88 7.97 6.87
C SER A 34 13.28 7.61 7.38
N GLY A 35 13.52 6.37 7.77
CA GLY A 35 14.82 5.90 8.29
C GLY A 35 15.54 4.95 7.35
N VAL A 36 14.85 4.46 6.35
CA VAL A 36 15.40 3.57 5.36
C VAL A 36 16.08 4.44 4.31
N LEU A 37 17.41 4.36 4.25
CA LEU A 37 18.09 4.72 3.02
C LEU A 37 17.53 3.74 1.99
N ALA A 38 16.44 4.12 1.34
CA ALA A 38 15.94 3.36 0.21
C ALA A 38 17.12 2.96 -0.65
N LYS A 39 17.04 1.87 -1.34
CA LYS A 39 18.09 1.44 -2.28
C LYS A 39 18.45 2.52 -3.31
N ASN A 40 17.66 3.55 -3.46
CA ASN A 40 17.90 4.76 -4.26
C ASN A 40 18.46 5.95 -3.44
N GLY A 41 18.71 5.79 -2.14
CA GLY A 41 19.25 6.85 -1.27
C GLY A 41 18.26 7.97 -0.91
N VAL A 42 16.95 7.79 -1.15
CA VAL A 42 15.93 8.83 -0.89
C VAL A 42 15.02 8.38 0.24
N GLY A 43 15.20 8.96 1.43
CA GLY A 43 14.27 8.79 2.55
C GLY A 43 12.99 9.61 2.37
N GLY A 44 11.85 9.06 2.84
CA GLY A 44 10.57 9.73 2.80
C GLY A 44 10.37 10.74 3.93
N SER A 45 9.49 11.70 3.69
CA SER A 45 9.01 12.66 4.69
C SER A 45 7.60 13.11 4.31
N ASN A 46 6.71 13.21 5.29
CA ASN A 46 5.36 13.71 5.05
C ASN A 46 5.31 15.24 4.77
N GLY A 47 6.45 15.91 4.84
CA GLY A 47 6.63 17.28 4.36
C GLY A 47 7.01 17.38 2.87
N ASN A 48 7.21 16.27 2.19
CA ASN A 48 7.55 16.20 0.77
C ASN A 48 6.31 16.34 -0.12
N ASP A 49 6.52 16.33 -1.44
CA ASP A 49 5.46 16.46 -2.45
C ASP A 49 4.92 15.11 -2.98
N GLY A 50 5.43 13.97 -2.49
CA GLY A 50 5.03 12.64 -2.92
C GLY A 50 5.58 12.20 -4.27
N SER A 51 6.52 12.94 -4.85
CA SER A 51 7.20 12.52 -6.08
C SER A 51 8.25 11.43 -5.83
N TYR A 52 8.71 10.74 -6.88
CA TYR A 52 9.78 9.75 -6.78
C TYR A 52 11.04 10.27 -6.08
N ARG A 53 11.37 11.55 -6.24
CA ARG A 53 12.57 12.18 -5.64
C ARG A 53 12.32 12.73 -4.24
N LYS A 54 11.07 12.92 -3.87
CA LYS A 54 10.63 13.45 -2.57
C LYS A 54 9.39 12.68 -2.10
N PRO A 55 9.56 11.37 -1.79
CA PRO A 55 8.45 10.52 -1.40
C PRO A 55 7.88 10.91 -0.03
N PHE A 56 6.64 10.55 0.23
CA PHE A 56 6.07 10.59 1.56
C PHE A 56 6.70 9.52 2.45
N ALA A 57 6.58 9.67 3.78
CA ALA A 57 7.14 8.71 4.72
C ALA A 57 6.21 7.52 4.99
N THR A 58 4.88 7.73 4.93
CA THR A 58 3.87 6.74 5.31
C THR A 58 2.82 6.58 4.22
N ILE A 59 2.25 5.37 4.13
CA ILE A 59 1.17 5.07 3.19
C ILE A 59 -0.09 5.85 3.58
N ASP A 60 -0.43 5.88 4.87
CA ASP A 60 -1.59 6.61 5.38
C ASP A 60 -1.57 8.09 4.98
N TYR A 61 -0.41 8.75 5.11
CA TYR A 61 -0.28 10.13 4.67
C TYR A 61 -0.48 10.28 3.15
N ALA A 62 0.02 9.33 2.35
CA ALA A 62 -0.22 9.33 0.91
C ALA A 62 -1.71 9.17 0.58
N VAL A 63 -2.44 8.30 1.31
CA VAL A 63 -3.90 8.15 1.19
C VAL A 63 -4.60 9.49 1.41
N SER A 64 -4.19 10.27 2.42
CA SER A 64 -4.76 11.58 2.70
C SER A 64 -4.60 12.61 1.57
N LYS A 65 -3.73 12.36 0.57
CA LYS A 65 -3.53 13.21 -0.62
C LYS A 65 -4.32 12.73 -1.84
N CYS A 66 -4.87 11.52 -1.75
CA CYS A 66 -5.65 10.94 -2.83
C CYS A 66 -7.04 11.57 -2.94
N THR A 67 -7.62 11.47 -4.12
CA THR A 67 -9.00 11.89 -4.39
C THR A 67 -9.85 10.66 -4.74
N ALA A 68 -10.97 10.52 -4.08
CA ALA A 68 -11.87 9.38 -4.28
C ALA A 68 -12.30 9.22 -5.75
N ASN A 69 -12.28 7.99 -6.23
CA ASN A 69 -12.69 7.61 -7.59
C ASN A 69 -11.93 8.31 -8.75
N ARG A 70 -10.78 8.91 -8.45
CA ARG A 70 -9.89 9.47 -9.48
C ARG A 70 -8.96 8.40 -10.08
N GLY A 71 -8.77 7.29 -9.39
CA GLY A 71 -7.84 6.23 -9.77
C GLY A 71 -6.40 6.55 -9.37
N ASP A 72 -6.19 7.15 -8.22
CA ASP A 72 -4.88 7.47 -7.70
C ASP A 72 -4.11 6.20 -7.32
N ILE A 73 -2.80 6.27 -7.51
CA ILE A 73 -1.90 5.14 -7.27
C ILE A 73 -0.84 5.56 -6.26
N ILE A 74 -0.71 4.79 -5.20
CA ILE A 74 0.36 4.91 -4.21
C ILE A 74 1.40 3.84 -4.50
N VAL A 75 2.59 4.26 -4.89
CA VAL A 75 3.72 3.36 -5.19
C VAL A 75 4.64 3.31 -3.98
N VAL A 76 4.70 2.16 -3.34
CA VAL A 76 5.56 1.91 -2.18
C VAL A 76 6.90 1.37 -2.64
N MET A 77 7.97 2.08 -2.26
CA MET A 77 9.33 1.79 -2.74
C MET A 77 9.89 0.49 -2.16
N PRO A 78 10.82 -0.18 -2.88
CA PRO A 78 11.47 -1.39 -2.38
C PRO A 78 12.21 -1.16 -1.07
N GLY A 79 12.00 -2.07 -0.10
CA GLY A 79 12.62 -1.99 1.22
C GLY A 79 11.96 -0.98 2.17
N HIS A 80 10.82 -0.40 1.80
CA HIS A 80 9.99 0.36 2.73
C HIS A 80 9.53 -0.55 3.88
N SER A 81 9.56 -0.03 5.08
CA SER A 81 8.96 -0.67 6.26
C SER A 81 8.18 0.38 7.05
N GLU A 82 6.98 0.00 7.50
CA GLU A 82 6.08 0.87 8.23
C GLU A 82 5.46 0.09 9.40
N ASP A 83 5.46 0.70 10.61
CA ASP A 83 4.92 0.07 11.80
C ASP A 83 3.40 0.27 11.89
N ILE A 84 2.68 -0.84 12.02
CA ILE A 84 1.23 -0.89 12.25
C ILE A 84 1.00 -1.19 13.74
N ALA A 85 0.98 -0.14 14.56
CA ALA A 85 0.83 -0.22 16.01
C ALA A 85 -0.61 -0.05 16.50
N ALA A 86 -1.52 0.36 15.63
CA ALA A 86 -2.94 0.56 15.92
C ALA A 86 -3.77 0.46 14.64
N ALA A 87 -5.07 0.27 14.76
CA ALA A 87 -6.02 0.32 13.63
C ALA A 87 -6.02 1.66 12.88
N THR A 88 -5.58 2.74 13.53
CA THR A 88 -5.43 4.07 12.93
C THR A 88 -4.06 4.32 12.29
N SER A 89 -3.16 3.32 12.24
CA SER A 89 -1.84 3.48 11.65
C SER A 89 -1.89 3.52 10.12
N LEU A 90 -2.80 2.76 9.53
CA LEU A 90 -3.04 2.75 8.09
C LEU A 90 -4.53 2.54 7.82
N VAL A 91 -5.19 3.61 7.38
CA VAL A 91 -6.61 3.61 7.02
C VAL A 91 -6.77 3.97 5.54
N LEU A 92 -7.36 3.06 4.78
CA LEU A 92 -7.63 3.22 3.36
C LEU A 92 -9.08 3.70 3.18
N ASP A 93 -9.30 4.99 3.49
CA ASP A 93 -10.61 5.65 3.52
C ASP A 93 -10.96 6.41 2.23
N VAL A 94 -10.14 6.27 1.19
CA VAL A 94 -10.35 6.93 -0.12
C VAL A 94 -10.66 5.89 -1.20
N ALA A 95 -11.87 5.94 -1.74
CA ALA A 95 -12.34 4.96 -2.72
C ALA A 95 -11.54 4.98 -4.04
N GLY A 96 -11.29 3.79 -4.58
CA GLY A 96 -10.65 3.61 -5.88
C GLY A 96 -9.14 3.86 -5.88
N VAL A 97 -8.49 3.82 -4.73
CA VAL A 97 -7.03 3.94 -4.60
C VAL A 97 -6.35 2.58 -4.74
N ALA A 98 -5.22 2.54 -5.43
CA ALA A 98 -4.36 1.37 -5.50
C ALA A 98 -3.04 1.60 -4.75
N VAL A 99 -2.72 0.74 -3.78
CA VAL A 99 -1.43 0.69 -3.08
C VAL A 99 -0.59 -0.42 -3.68
N ILE A 100 0.52 -0.07 -4.31
CA ILE A 100 1.36 -0.99 -5.09
C ILE A 100 2.77 -1.03 -4.51
N GLY A 101 3.14 -2.15 -3.92
CA GLY A 101 4.50 -2.41 -3.48
C GLY A 101 5.43 -2.75 -4.66
N LEU A 102 6.60 -2.13 -4.69
CA LEU A 102 7.68 -2.52 -5.60
C LEU A 102 8.70 -3.40 -4.88
N GLY A 103 9.42 -4.21 -5.66
CA GLY A 103 10.40 -5.12 -5.10
C GLY A 103 9.93 -6.57 -5.04
N SER A 104 10.78 -7.45 -4.54
CA SER A 104 10.51 -8.88 -4.39
C SER A 104 11.41 -9.47 -3.29
N GLY A 105 10.97 -10.57 -2.66
CA GLY A 105 11.69 -11.16 -1.53
C GLY A 105 11.86 -10.13 -0.41
N SER A 106 13.06 -10.02 0.15
CA SER A 106 13.37 -9.07 1.23
C SER A 106 13.26 -7.58 0.85
N ASP A 107 13.02 -7.27 -0.42
CA ASP A 107 12.83 -5.91 -0.90
C ASP A 107 11.37 -5.53 -1.08
N ARG A 108 10.46 -6.49 -0.90
CA ARG A 108 9.02 -6.21 -0.89
C ARG A 108 8.74 -5.29 0.30
N PRO A 109 7.91 -4.24 0.12
CA PRO A 109 7.52 -3.38 1.23
C PRO A 109 6.85 -4.17 2.34
N ASP A 110 7.21 -3.88 3.59
CA ASP A 110 6.78 -4.59 4.77
C ASP A 110 5.94 -3.70 5.68
N LEU A 111 4.76 -4.17 6.04
CA LEU A 111 3.90 -3.62 7.08
C LEU A 111 4.11 -4.45 8.34
N ASN A 112 4.80 -3.89 9.32
CA ASN A 112 5.23 -4.57 10.53
C ASN A 112 4.22 -4.34 11.67
N PHE A 113 3.50 -5.38 12.08
CA PHE A 113 2.51 -5.30 13.15
C PHE A 113 3.19 -5.40 14.51
N SER A 114 3.50 -4.25 15.11
CA SER A 114 4.23 -4.13 16.39
C SER A 114 3.31 -4.14 17.62
N ALA A 115 2.00 -4.25 17.44
CA ALA A 115 1.02 -4.37 18.51
C ALA A 115 -0.16 -5.27 18.13
N THR A 116 -0.77 -5.92 19.11
CA THR A 116 -1.90 -6.85 18.93
C THR A 116 -3.14 -6.19 18.34
N GLY A 117 -3.34 -4.90 18.57
CA GLY A 117 -4.45 -4.10 18.03
C GLY A 117 -4.10 -3.34 16.75
N GLY A 118 -2.95 -3.62 16.13
CA GLY A 118 -2.61 -3.10 14.82
C GLY A 118 -3.41 -3.81 13.73
N SER A 119 -3.95 -3.05 12.78
CA SER A 119 -4.63 -3.56 11.59
C SER A 119 -4.49 -2.59 10.44
N VAL A 120 -4.60 -3.11 9.23
CA VAL A 120 -4.81 -2.28 8.02
C VAL A 120 -6.31 -2.17 7.81
N GLU A 121 -6.85 -0.97 7.95
CA GLU A 121 -8.29 -0.73 7.78
C GLU A 121 -8.60 -0.34 6.34
N VAL A 122 -9.55 -1.03 5.72
CA VAL A 122 -10.03 -0.75 4.36
C VAL A 122 -11.49 -0.31 4.44
N ASP A 123 -11.67 1.01 4.65
CA ASP A 123 -12.97 1.64 4.91
C ASP A 123 -13.63 2.18 3.63
N ALA A 124 -12.91 2.16 2.51
CA ALA A 124 -13.41 2.69 1.25
C ALA A 124 -13.48 1.63 0.14
N ALA A 125 -14.46 1.78 -0.74
CA ALA A 125 -14.73 0.82 -1.81
C ALA A 125 -13.67 0.85 -2.93
N ASN A 126 -13.50 -0.30 -3.61
CA ASN A 126 -12.63 -0.45 -4.78
C ASN A 126 -11.14 -0.13 -4.50
N VAL A 127 -10.68 -0.39 -3.29
CA VAL A 127 -9.27 -0.29 -2.92
C VAL A 127 -8.52 -1.54 -3.39
N THR A 128 -7.28 -1.35 -3.85
CA THR A 128 -6.39 -2.45 -4.23
C THR A 128 -5.12 -2.41 -3.40
N LEU A 129 -4.78 -3.52 -2.74
CA LEU A 129 -3.49 -3.79 -2.13
C LEU A 129 -2.72 -4.79 -2.99
N TYR A 130 -1.52 -4.43 -3.42
CA TYR A 130 -0.72 -5.28 -4.29
C TYR A 130 0.73 -5.36 -3.84
N ASN A 131 1.26 -6.60 -3.75
CA ASN A 131 2.67 -6.91 -3.55
C ASN A 131 3.27 -6.30 -2.27
N LEU A 132 2.57 -6.50 -1.15
CA LEU A 132 3.01 -6.10 0.19
C LEU A 132 3.31 -7.34 1.04
N THR A 133 4.24 -7.22 1.98
CA THR A 133 4.41 -8.17 3.09
C THR A 133 3.73 -7.59 4.32
N LEU A 134 3.02 -8.43 5.06
CA LEU A 134 2.40 -8.11 6.34
C LEU A 134 3.05 -9.03 7.38
N THR A 135 3.85 -8.46 8.27
CA THR A 135 4.67 -9.22 9.21
C THR A 135 4.15 -9.03 10.64
N ALA A 136 3.75 -10.10 11.31
CA ALA A 136 3.48 -10.07 12.75
C ALA A 136 4.82 -10.00 13.50
N ASP A 137 5.00 -8.99 14.35
CA ASP A 137 6.16 -8.80 15.25
C ASP A 137 5.74 -8.91 16.72
N VAL A 138 4.55 -9.41 16.97
CA VAL A 138 3.99 -9.76 18.28
C VAL A 138 3.07 -10.96 18.16
N SER A 139 2.88 -11.67 19.26
CA SER A 139 1.89 -12.76 19.32
C SER A 139 0.47 -12.22 19.30
N ALA A 140 -0.43 -12.94 18.63
CA ALA A 140 -1.87 -12.70 18.63
C ALA A 140 -2.28 -11.31 18.08
N VAL A 141 -1.73 -10.92 16.94
CA VAL A 141 -2.30 -9.79 16.17
C VAL A 141 -3.74 -10.15 15.81
N VAL A 142 -4.70 -9.34 16.26
CA VAL A 142 -6.12 -9.70 16.19
C VAL A 142 -6.59 -9.80 14.75
N VAL A 143 -6.30 -8.79 13.92
CA VAL A 143 -6.64 -8.75 12.50
C VAL A 143 -5.50 -8.13 11.72
N GLY A 144 -5.06 -8.78 10.65
CA GLY A 144 -4.06 -8.21 9.75
C GLY A 144 -4.64 -7.14 8.82
N VAL A 145 -5.67 -7.51 8.05
CA VAL A 145 -6.40 -6.58 7.18
C VAL A 145 -7.89 -6.69 7.49
N ASN A 146 -8.50 -5.60 7.89
CA ASN A 146 -9.93 -5.46 8.11
C ASN A 146 -10.58 -4.79 6.88
N VAL A 147 -11.55 -5.44 6.27
CA VAL A 147 -12.21 -4.96 5.04
C VAL A 147 -13.66 -4.67 5.32
N ASP A 148 -13.99 -3.39 5.49
CA ASP A 148 -15.32 -2.88 5.77
C ASP A 148 -16.03 -2.30 4.53
N ALA A 149 -15.42 -2.46 3.35
CA ALA A 149 -15.93 -1.86 2.11
C ALA A 149 -15.96 -2.83 0.94
N ALA A 150 -16.84 -2.59 -0.01
CA ALA A 150 -17.06 -3.46 -1.16
C ALA A 150 -16.00 -3.28 -2.27
N GLY A 151 -15.75 -4.34 -3.03
CA GLY A 151 -14.93 -4.29 -4.24
C GLY A 151 -13.42 -4.19 -4.00
N CYS A 152 -12.96 -4.54 -2.79
CA CYS A 152 -11.54 -4.52 -2.45
C CYS A 152 -10.80 -5.70 -3.08
N THR A 153 -9.54 -5.48 -3.44
CA THR A 153 -8.65 -6.50 -3.99
C THR A 153 -7.36 -6.56 -3.19
N ILE A 154 -7.02 -7.75 -2.69
CA ILE A 154 -5.73 -8.06 -2.07
C ILE A 154 -5.05 -9.08 -2.97
N ASP A 155 -3.94 -8.70 -3.61
CA ASP A 155 -3.27 -9.54 -4.59
C ASP A 155 -1.77 -9.57 -4.35
N ASN A 156 -1.16 -10.75 -4.51
CA ASN A 156 0.27 -11.00 -4.34
C ASN A 156 0.83 -10.51 -2.98
N CYS A 157 -0.01 -10.43 -1.95
CA CYS A 157 0.42 -10.10 -0.59
C CYS A 157 0.89 -11.35 0.17
N GLU A 158 1.82 -11.18 1.08
CA GLU A 158 2.41 -12.24 1.88
C GLU A 158 2.20 -11.94 3.37
N PHE A 159 1.64 -12.89 4.10
CA PHE A 159 1.56 -12.83 5.55
C PHE A 159 2.75 -13.60 6.14
N ASN A 160 3.47 -12.94 7.03
CA ASN A 160 4.71 -13.47 7.61
C ASN A 160 4.73 -13.23 9.13
N PHE A 161 5.73 -13.78 9.82
CA PHE A 161 5.98 -13.56 11.24
C PHE A 161 7.49 -13.41 11.48
N ASN A 162 7.86 -12.58 12.45
CA ASN A 162 9.25 -12.23 12.70
C ASN A 162 9.95 -13.27 13.60
N ALA A 163 9.25 -13.80 14.60
CA ALA A 163 9.81 -14.76 15.55
C ALA A 163 8.84 -15.92 15.86
N THR A 164 9.36 -16.97 16.49
CA THR A 164 8.54 -18.08 16.95
C THR A 164 7.54 -17.61 18.00
N GLY A 165 6.26 -17.73 17.70
CA GLY A 165 5.16 -17.30 18.57
C GLY A 165 4.50 -16.00 18.17
N ASP A 166 5.06 -15.31 17.19
CA ASP A 166 4.37 -14.19 16.55
C ASP A 166 3.37 -14.73 15.53
N ASP A 167 2.15 -14.24 15.55
CA ASP A 167 1.08 -14.76 14.71
C ASP A 167 -0.06 -13.76 14.50
N PHE A 168 -0.87 -14.01 13.48
CA PHE A 168 -2.16 -13.39 13.28
C PHE A 168 -3.26 -14.33 13.74
N ILE A 169 -4.20 -13.85 14.55
CA ILE A 169 -5.43 -14.60 14.87
C ILE A 169 -6.29 -14.68 13.60
N THR A 170 -6.45 -13.53 12.91
CA THR A 170 -7.14 -13.43 11.61
C THR A 170 -6.24 -12.66 10.64
N MET A 171 -5.95 -13.25 9.49
CA MET A 171 -5.13 -12.58 8.48
C MET A 171 -5.93 -11.53 7.72
N VAL A 172 -7.14 -11.89 7.30
CA VAL A 172 -8.07 -10.99 6.62
C VAL A 172 -9.45 -11.20 7.21
N ASP A 173 -10.06 -10.17 7.72
CA ASP A 173 -11.45 -10.11 8.12
C ASP A 173 -12.25 -9.34 7.09
N VAL A 174 -13.43 -9.82 6.75
CA VAL A 174 -14.31 -9.16 5.79
C VAL A 174 -15.69 -9.04 6.43
N ASP A 175 -15.99 -7.84 6.89
CA ASP A 175 -17.28 -7.55 7.47
C ASP A 175 -18.37 -7.30 6.41
N ALA A 176 -19.56 -7.75 6.69
CA ALA A 176 -20.71 -7.45 5.85
C ALA A 176 -21.02 -5.96 5.97
N VAL A 177 -20.65 -5.19 4.97
CA VAL A 177 -21.11 -3.80 4.84
C VAL A 177 -22.65 -3.85 4.77
N ALA A 178 -23.33 -3.24 5.71
CA ALA A 178 -24.76 -3.08 5.64
C ALA A 178 -25.08 -2.31 4.35
N ASP A 179 -25.71 -3.00 3.39
CA ASP A 179 -26.11 -2.41 2.12
C ASP A 179 -27.04 -1.24 2.42
N ALA A 180 -26.54 -0.01 2.25
CA ALA A 180 -27.34 1.19 2.41
C ALA A 180 -28.24 1.31 1.16
N THR A 181 -29.41 0.66 1.23
CA THR A 181 -30.51 0.79 0.25
C THR A 181 -31.11 2.18 0.30
#